data_e6bcec7b58bd9970e0b0a221d15ebea9
#
_entry.id   e6bcec7b58bd9970e0b0a221d15ebea9
#
_cell.length_a   1.000
_cell.length_b   1.000
_cell.length_c   1.000
_cell.angle_alpha   90.00
_cell.angle_beta   90.00
_cell.angle_gamma   90.00
#
_symmetry.space_group_name_H-M   'P 1'
#
loop_
_entity.id
_entity.type
_entity.pdbx_description
1 polymer ?
#
loop_
_entity_poly.entity_id
_entity_poly.type
_entity_poly.pdbx_seq_one_letter_code
_entity_poly.pdbx_strand_id
1 'polypeptide(L)'
;MDASQIVLTAEGRQKLVEELAWREGDYAKEIVEDIKEARAFGDLSENSEYDAAKDKQAQNAARIAEIQAILALSLIHISEPTRH
;
A
#
# COMPACT_ATOMS: atom_id res chain seq x y z
N MET A 1 -8.60 -20.85 -10.96
CA MET A 1 -7.88 -20.58 -9.74
C MET A 1 -8.76 -19.92 -8.70
N ASP A 2 -8.70 -20.39 -7.52
CA ASP A 2 -9.54 -19.86 -6.47
C ASP A 2 -8.88 -18.62 -5.88
N ALA A 3 -9.48 -17.47 -6.12
CA ALA A 3 -8.91 -16.22 -5.67
C ALA A 3 -8.98 -16.05 -4.16
N SER A 4 -9.78 -16.86 -3.49
CA SER A 4 -9.89 -16.71 -2.05
C SER A 4 -8.79 -17.46 -1.30
N GLN A 5 -7.95 -18.16 -2.04
CA GLN A 5 -6.84 -18.86 -1.42
C GLN A 5 -5.54 -18.49 -2.12
N ILE A 6 -4.68 -17.85 -1.41
CA ILE A 6 -3.40 -17.43 -1.92
C ILE A 6 -2.34 -18.10 -1.08
N VAL A 7 -1.47 -18.84 -1.72
CA VAL A 7 -0.39 -19.50 -1.01
C VAL A 7 0.88 -18.70 -1.23
N LEU A 8 1.47 -18.25 -0.15
CA LEU A 8 2.69 -17.47 -0.19
C LEU A 8 3.82 -18.23 0.46
N THR A 9 5.01 -18.05 -0.08
CA THR A 9 6.20 -18.49 0.62
C THR A 9 6.52 -17.47 1.71
N ALA A 10 7.37 -17.86 2.64
CA ALA A 10 7.78 -16.93 3.68
C ALA A 10 8.46 -15.71 3.07
N GLU A 11 9.26 -15.93 2.02
CA GLU A 11 9.92 -14.81 1.35
C GLU A 11 8.93 -13.88 0.68
N GLY A 12 7.93 -14.45 0.01
CA GLY A 12 6.93 -13.64 -0.64
C GLY A 12 6.14 -12.81 0.35
N ARG A 13 5.80 -13.43 1.47
CA ARG A 13 5.09 -12.69 2.51
C ARG A 13 5.95 -11.58 3.07
N GLN A 14 7.23 -11.85 3.29
CA GLN A 14 8.12 -10.84 3.81
C GLN A 14 8.21 -9.65 2.88
N LYS A 15 8.29 -9.90 1.59
CA LYS A 15 8.34 -8.80 0.63
C LYS A 15 7.08 -7.97 0.66
N LEU A 16 5.93 -8.59 0.81
CA LEU A 16 4.68 -7.84 0.89
C LEU A 16 4.61 -7.04 2.18
N VAL A 17 5.08 -7.61 3.28
CA VAL A 17 5.10 -6.89 4.54
C VAL A 17 6.01 -5.67 4.43
N GLU A 18 7.15 -5.83 3.79
CA GLU A 18 8.07 -4.72 3.61
C GLU A 18 7.48 -3.64 2.70
N GLU A 19 6.81 -4.07 1.63
CA GLU A 19 6.17 -3.10 0.76
C GLU A 19 5.07 -2.35 1.52
N LEU A 20 4.29 -3.08 2.32
CA LEU A 20 3.23 -2.45 3.08
C LEU A 20 3.79 -1.43 4.05
N ALA A 21 4.85 -1.78 4.75
CA ALA A 21 5.46 -0.86 5.69
C ALA A 21 5.96 0.40 5.00
N TRP A 22 6.56 0.24 3.82
CA TRP A 22 7.06 1.39 3.07
C TRP A 22 5.90 2.27 2.62
N ARG A 23 4.84 1.67 2.13
CA ARG A 23 3.70 2.43 1.62
C ARG A 23 2.96 3.16 2.72
N GLU A 24 2.93 2.57 3.92
CA GLU A 24 2.26 3.23 5.05
C GLU A 24 3.17 4.20 5.78
N GLY A 25 4.46 4.09 5.57
CA GLY A 25 5.43 4.93 6.25
C GLY A 25 6.03 5.96 5.31
N ASP A 26 7.22 5.66 4.79
CA ASP A 26 7.98 6.64 4.02
C ASP A 26 7.23 7.14 2.80
N TYR A 27 6.62 6.23 2.07
CA TYR A 27 5.93 6.63 0.85
C TYR A 27 4.71 7.48 1.14
N ALA A 28 3.98 7.14 2.19
CA ALA A 28 2.83 7.96 2.58
C ALA A 28 3.26 9.37 2.96
N LYS A 29 4.38 9.49 3.65
CA LYS A 29 4.91 10.80 4.00
C LYS A 29 5.29 11.60 2.77
N GLU A 30 5.93 10.93 1.82
CA GLU A 30 6.31 11.59 0.59
C GLU A 30 5.09 12.13 -0.15
N ILE A 31 4.03 11.34 -0.19
CA ILE A 31 2.81 11.77 -0.85
C ILE A 31 2.21 12.98 -0.15
N VAL A 32 2.20 12.98 1.18
CA VAL A 32 1.67 14.10 1.94
C VAL A 32 2.49 15.37 1.64
N GLU A 33 3.81 15.24 1.53
CA GLU A 33 4.64 16.38 1.19
C GLU A 33 4.33 16.87 -0.22
N ASP A 34 4.13 15.96 -1.15
CA ASP A 34 3.77 16.34 -2.52
C ASP A 34 2.46 17.11 -2.53
N ILE A 35 1.50 16.68 -1.75
CA ILE A 35 0.21 17.37 -1.68
C ILE A 35 0.40 18.75 -1.10
N LYS A 36 1.19 18.87 -0.05
CA LYS A 36 1.44 20.17 0.56
C LYS A 36 2.09 21.12 -0.41
N GLU A 37 3.09 20.64 -1.15
CA GLU A 37 3.76 21.49 -2.11
C GLU A 37 2.82 21.93 -3.21
N ALA A 38 1.99 21.02 -3.68
CA ALA A 38 1.06 21.36 -4.74
C ALA A 38 0.05 22.37 -4.27
N ARG A 39 -0.38 22.27 -3.03
CA ARG A 39 -1.33 23.23 -2.49
C ARG A 39 -0.71 24.62 -2.35
N ALA A 40 0.59 24.66 -2.16
CA ALA A 40 1.26 25.95 -2.02
C ALA A 40 1.23 26.75 -3.31
N PHE A 41 0.98 26.09 -4.45
CA PHE A 41 0.84 26.80 -5.71
C PHE A 41 -0.44 27.60 -5.79
N GLY A 42 -1.41 27.30 -4.95
CA GLY A 42 -2.56 28.15 -4.76
C GLY A 42 -3.80 27.78 -5.53
N ASP A 43 -3.70 27.65 -6.83
CA ASP A 43 -4.91 27.44 -7.64
C ASP A 43 -5.18 25.96 -7.79
N LEU A 44 -6.00 25.44 -6.91
CA LEU A 44 -6.23 24.00 -6.88
C LEU A 44 -7.12 23.52 -8.03
N SER A 45 -7.93 24.43 -8.58
CA SER A 45 -8.85 23.98 -9.61
C SER A 45 -8.16 23.66 -10.92
N GLU A 46 -6.96 24.19 -11.13
CA GLU A 46 -6.19 23.89 -12.33
C GLU A 46 -4.81 23.40 -12.01
N ASN A 47 -4.64 22.88 -10.81
CA ASN A 47 -3.34 22.45 -10.35
C ASN A 47 -3.15 20.98 -10.67
N SER A 48 -2.53 20.71 -11.81
CA SER A 48 -2.35 19.32 -12.23
C SER A 48 -1.40 18.57 -11.27
N GLU A 49 -0.51 19.29 -10.60
CA GLU A 49 0.37 18.62 -9.64
C GLU A 49 -0.41 18.19 -8.41
N TYR A 50 -1.37 19.00 -7.97
CA TYR A 50 -2.22 18.60 -6.87
C TYR A 50 -3.05 17.38 -7.25
N ASP A 51 -3.62 17.38 -8.46
CA ASP A 51 -4.40 16.25 -8.93
C ASP A 51 -3.55 14.99 -9.01
N ALA A 52 -2.32 15.13 -9.52
CA ALA A 52 -1.43 13.97 -9.61
C ALA A 52 -1.08 13.43 -8.24
N ALA A 53 -0.84 14.31 -7.28
CA ALA A 53 -0.51 13.87 -5.93
C ALA A 53 -1.69 13.18 -5.27
N LYS A 54 -2.89 13.69 -5.46
CA LYS A 54 -4.08 13.04 -4.91
C LYS A 54 -4.31 11.69 -5.57
N ASP A 55 -4.05 11.60 -6.87
CA ASP A 55 -4.18 10.34 -7.57
C ASP A 55 -3.18 9.32 -7.05
N LYS A 56 -1.96 9.76 -6.81
CA LYS A 56 -0.94 8.88 -6.24
C LYS A 56 -1.37 8.40 -4.86
N GLN A 57 -1.98 9.28 -4.07
CA GLN A 57 -2.47 8.90 -2.76
C GLN A 57 -3.55 7.83 -2.86
N ALA A 58 -4.47 7.99 -3.80
CA ALA A 58 -5.53 7.01 -3.98
C ALA A 58 -4.97 5.66 -4.44
N GLN A 59 -4.00 5.69 -5.34
CA GLN A 59 -3.39 4.44 -5.81
C GLN A 59 -2.63 3.76 -4.68
N ASN A 60 -1.94 4.54 -3.85
CA ASN A 60 -1.23 3.96 -2.72
C ASN A 60 -2.20 3.32 -1.74
N ALA A 61 -3.32 3.98 -1.46
CA ALA A 61 -4.32 3.43 -0.56
C ALA A 61 -4.90 2.14 -1.11
N ALA A 62 -5.16 2.10 -2.42
CA ALA A 62 -5.69 0.90 -3.03
C ALA A 62 -4.70 -0.25 -2.94
N ARG A 63 -3.42 0.03 -3.18
CA ARG A 63 -2.40 -1.03 -3.08
C ARG A 63 -2.24 -1.50 -1.65
N ILE A 64 -2.31 -0.59 -0.68
CA ILE A 64 -2.24 -0.98 0.73
C ILE A 64 -3.38 -1.95 1.05
N ALA A 65 -4.59 -1.61 0.62
CA ALA A 65 -5.73 -2.48 0.89
C ALA A 65 -5.54 -3.83 0.20
N GLU A 66 -5.00 -3.83 -1.00
CA GLU A 66 -4.75 -5.07 -1.71
C GLU A 66 -3.75 -5.95 -0.99
N ILE A 67 -2.65 -5.35 -0.52
CA ILE A 67 -1.65 -6.12 0.21
C ILE A 67 -2.22 -6.66 1.50
N GLN A 68 -2.99 -5.86 2.21
CA GLN A 68 -3.61 -6.31 3.44
C GLN A 68 -4.55 -7.47 3.19
N ALA A 69 -5.31 -7.41 2.10
CA ALA A 69 -6.20 -8.51 1.75
C ALA A 69 -5.42 -9.77 1.41
N ILE A 70 -4.32 -9.61 0.65
CA ILE A 70 -3.50 -10.76 0.32
C ILE A 70 -2.94 -11.42 1.57
N LEU A 71 -2.43 -10.61 2.49
CA LEU A 71 -1.86 -11.15 3.72
C LEU A 71 -2.93 -11.80 4.59
N ALA A 72 -4.12 -11.23 4.59
CA ALA A 72 -5.21 -11.81 5.40
C ALA A 72 -5.72 -13.12 4.83
N LEU A 73 -5.72 -13.25 3.50
CA LEU A 73 -6.26 -14.44 2.85
C LEU A 73 -5.20 -15.48 2.53
N SER A 74 -3.93 -15.12 2.65
CA SER A 74 -2.87 -16.01 2.23
C SER A 74 -2.67 -17.13 3.23
N LEU A 75 -2.26 -18.27 2.70
CA LEU A 75 -1.83 -19.38 3.52
C LEU A 75 -0.33 -19.46 3.40
N ILE A 76 0.35 -19.32 4.51
CA ILE A 76 1.79 -19.44 4.52
C ILE A 76 2.12 -20.88 4.74
N HIS A 77 2.96 -21.39 3.90
CA HIS A 77 3.32 -22.79 4.01
C HIS A 77 4.34 -22.96 5.12
N ILE A 78 3.88 -22.76 6.33
CA ILE A 78 4.71 -22.92 7.50
C ILE A 78 3.88 -23.62 8.51
N SER A 79 4.36 -24.66 9.04
CA SER A 79 3.62 -25.30 10.05
C SER A 79 3.76 -24.53 11.32
N GLU A 80 2.95 -23.66 11.54
CA GLU A 80 3.04 -22.86 12.69
C GLU A 80 2.07 -23.29 13.71
N PRO A 81 2.48 -23.64 14.81
CA PRO A 81 1.54 -24.02 15.80
C PRO A 81 0.84 -22.82 16.25
N THR A 82 0.30 -22.41 16.28
CA THR A 82 -0.25 -21.32 16.69
C THR A 82 -0.61 -21.23 18.03
N ARG A 83 -0.38 -21.11 18.26
CA ARG A 83 -0.64 -20.85 19.12
C ARG A 83 -1.25 -20.30 19.45
N HIS A 84 -1.57 -20.23 19.71
CA HIS A 84 -2.06 -19.73 20.03
C HIS A 84 -2.21 -19.47 20.31
#